data_49785b6eac04ff907740db31bff169aa
#
_entry.id   49785b6eac04ff907740db31bff169aa
#
_cell.length_a   1.000
_cell.length_b   1.000
_cell.length_c   1.000
_cell.angle_alpha   90.00
_cell.angle_beta   90.00
_cell.angle_gamma   90.00
#
_symmetry.space_group_name_H-M   'P 1'
#
loop_
_entity.id
_entity.type
_entity.pdbx_description
1 polymer ?
#
loop_
_entity_poly.entity_id
_entity_poly.type
_entity_poly.pdbx_seq_one_letter_code
_entity_poly.pdbx_strand_id
1 'polypeptide(L)'
;MIKFENVNVTMQGKRILSDINLEIQDGEFVLICGESGCGKTTMTKLINGLIPHFVRDVSVDGTITVCGKNVAEMPMYEIAELVGSVFQNPRTQFFYTNSNAEMAFGLENRGVEPEYIRKRIKNTINELDIEKLEDRDVFSMSGGEKQLLAFASVYAMNPQIYVLDEPSANLDIAAMEKLSERMKVIKKKGHTVVVAEHRLAWIQKFADRIIYMKEGRIEQEFTSDEFKALSDLKRKQMGLRSIVPEQIQIPEITGNSEDAVLQICNLSCKRKKQMIFQNISLSARAGDIIGITGKNGAGKSTFCNCLCGLLKPKGGEILYQGKKLSEKARTKLFGMVMQEVNHQLFSDSVKNECMLANEEASEQEIRELLEKFDLEEYAEYHPMILSGGQRQRLAICQAVMGEKKLLIFDEPTSGLDFRHMCQVEKLMKQLSEEKYIIIVVTHDYEFLNRACKRYIRINS
;
A
#
# COMPACT_ATOMS: atom_id res chain seq x y z
N MET A 1 -10.42 -26.76 -6.78
CA MET A 1 -9.42 -26.71 -7.88
C MET A 1 -9.70 -25.50 -8.78
N ILE A 2 -8.66 -24.74 -9.12
CA ILE A 2 -8.70 -23.62 -10.05
C ILE A 2 -7.83 -24.00 -11.26
N LYS A 3 -8.32 -23.79 -12.48
CA LYS A 3 -7.54 -24.13 -13.67
C LYS A 3 -7.62 -23.02 -14.71
N PHE A 4 -6.49 -22.65 -15.28
CA PHE A 4 -6.32 -21.76 -16.43
C PHE A 4 -5.80 -22.59 -17.59
N GLU A 5 -6.46 -22.53 -18.74
CA GLU A 5 -6.07 -23.25 -19.95
C GLU A 5 -5.93 -22.26 -21.11
N ASN A 6 -4.68 -22.05 -21.54
CA ASN A 6 -4.29 -21.14 -22.63
C ASN A 6 -4.88 -19.72 -22.50
N VAL A 7 -4.94 -19.19 -21.28
CA VAL A 7 -5.61 -17.93 -21.00
C VAL A 7 -4.77 -16.74 -21.45
N ASN A 8 -5.41 -15.91 -22.25
CA ASN A 8 -4.87 -14.66 -22.77
C ASN A 8 -5.84 -13.52 -22.44
N VAL A 9 -5.32 -12.38 -21.97
CA VAL A 9 -6.15 -11.23 -21.63
C VAL A 9 -5.63 -9.98 -22.31
N THR A 10 -6.53 -9.30 -23.03
CA THR A 10 -6.25 -8.00 -23.65
C THR A 10 -7.21 -6.95 -23.06
N MET A 11 -6.67 -5.82 -22.57
CA MET A 11 -7.43 -4.69 -22.05
C MET A 11 -7.07 -3.43 -22.83
N GLN A 12 -8.08 -2.72 -23.33
CA GLN A 12 -7.88 -1.49 -24.12
C GLN A 12 -6.82 -1.65 -25.22
N GLY A 13 -6.85 -2.79 -25.92
CA GLY A 13 -5.91 -3.12 -26.99
C GLY A 13 -4.51 -3.56 -26.54
N LYS A 14 -4.20 -3.50 -25.25
CA LYS A 14 -2.90 -3.94 -24.69
C LYS A 14 -3.00 -5.36 -24.13
N ARG A 15 -2.06 -6.22 -24.49
CA ARG A 15 -1.93 -7.56 -23.92
C ARG A 15 -1.46 -7.48 -22.48
N ILE A 16 -2.27 -8.02 -21.56
CA ILE A 16 -1.99 -8.02 -20.12
C ILE A 16 -1.50 -9.39 -19.63
N LEU A 17 -2.17 -10.45 -20.11
CA LEU A 17 -1.75 -11.84 -19.85
C LEU A 17 -1.56 -12.58 -21.16
N SER A 18 -0.57 -13.45 -21.22
CA SER A 18 -0.22 -14.24 -22.40
C SER A 18 0.05 -15.68 -22.02
N ASP A 19 -0.69 -16.60 -22.62
CA ASP A 19 -0.49 -18.05 -22.52
C ASP A 19 -0.38 -18.56 -21.08
N ILE A 20 -1.34 -18.14 -20.24
CA ILE A 20 -1.40 -18.59 -18.85
C ILE A 20 -1.98 -20.01 -18.83
N ASN A 21 -1.17 -20.96 -18.37
CA ASN A 21 -1.53 -22.32 -18.08
C ASN A 21 -1.17 -22.58 -16.62
N LEU A 22 -2.17 -22.82 -15.76
CA LEU A 22 -1.99 -22.96 -14.32
C LEU A 22 -3.08 -23.83 -13.74
N GLU A 23 -2.70 -24.75 -12.86
CA GLU A 23 -3.63 -25.54 -12.07
C GLU A 23 -3.29 -25.39 -10.59
N ILE A 24 -4.29 -25.02 -9.77
CA ILE A 24 -4.18 -24.86 -8.32
C ILE A 24 -5.08 -25.92 -7.69
N GLN A 25 -4.50 -26.78 -6.85
CA GLN A 25 -5.20 -27.88 -6.22
C GLN A 25 -6.06 -27.39 -5.03
N ASP A 26 -7.05 -28.20 -4.65
CA ASP A 26 -7.83 -27.91 -3.45
C ASP A 26 -6.94 -27.98 -2.20
N GLY A 27 -7.11 -26.97 -1.31
CA GLY A 27 -6.30 -26.83 -0.10
C GLY A 27 -4.90 -26.28 -0.32
N GLU A 28 -4.49 -25.99 -1.56
CA GLU A 28 -3.18 -25.42 -1.86
C GLU A 28 -3.11 -23.93 -1.48
N PHE A 29 -2.01 -23.52 -0.92
CA PHE A 29 -1.70 -22.11 -0.66
C PHE A 29 -0.69 -21.60 -1.70
N VAL A 30 -1.16 -20.78 -2.64
CA VAL A 30 -0.35 -20.25 -3.74
C VAL A 30 -0.07 -18.78 -3.54
N LEU A 31 1.20 -18.41 -3.64
CA LEU A 31 1.66 -17.02 -3.65
C LEU A 31 2.04 -16.59 -5.07
N ILE A 32 1.39 -15.57 -5.60
CA ILE A 32 1.72 -14.97 -6.90
C ILE A 32 2.57 -13.72 -6.64
N CYS A 33 3.78 -13.69 -7.17
CA CYS A 33 4.70 -12.57 -7.05
C CYS A 33 5.25 -12.12 -8.41
N GLY A 34 5.85 -10.94 -8.46
CA GLY A 34 6.39 -10.32 -9.66
C GLY A 34 6.33 -8.79 -9.61
N GLU A 35 6.87 -8.12 -10.61
CA GLU A 35 6.87 -6.66 -10.69
C GLU A 35 5.44 -6.09 -10.82
N SER A 36 5.26 -4.82 -10.51
CA SER A 36 3.98 -4.11 -10.73
C SER A 36 3.63 -4.12 -12.23
N GLY A 37 2.35 -4.36 -12.53
CA GLY A 37 1.88 -4.44 -13.92
C GLY A 37 2.15 -5.78 -14.60
N CYS A 38 2.75 -6.78 -13.96
CA CYS A 38 2.99 -8.10 -14.57
C CYS A 38 1.72 -8.99 -14.66
N GLY A 39 0.56 -8.52 -14.20
CA GLY A 39 -0.72 -9.22 -14.36
C GLY A 39 -1.27 -9.91 -13.11
N LYS A 40 -0.66 -9.79 -11.92
CA LYS A 40 -1.12 -10.42 -10.66
C LYS A 40 -2.58 -10.11 -10.31
N THR A 41 -2.93 -8.83 -10.27
CA THR A 41 -4.32 -8.39 -10.02
C THR A 41 -5.28 -8.85 -11.11
N THR A 42 -4.82 -9.01 -12.36
CA THR A 42 -5.64 -9.57 -13.43
C THR A 42 -5.91 -11.04 -13.17
N MET A 43 -4.93 -11.82 -12.71
CA MET A 43 -5.12 -13.22 -12.30
C MET A 43 -6.14 -13.34 -11.17
N THR A 44 -6.04 -12.50 -10.12
CA THR A 44 -7.01 -12.52 -9.01
C THR A 44 -8.42 -12.17 -9.48
N LYS A 45 -8.56 -11.18 -10.40
CA LYS A 45 -9.85 -10.78 -10.98
C LYS A 45 -10.47 -11.83 -11.90
N LEU A 46 -9.67 -12.66 -12.54
CA LEU A 46 -10.16 -13.80 -13.32
C LEU A 46 -10.70 -14.91 -12.41
N ILE A 47 -10.03 -15.20 -11.30
CA ILE A 47 -10.46 -16.24 -10.36
C ILE A 47 -11.79 -15.87 -9.69
N ASN A 48 -11.96 -14.59 -9.30
CA ASN A 48 -13.17 -14.13 -8.61
C ASN A 48 -14.28 -13.65 -9.57
N GLY A 49 -14.10 -13.80 -10.87
CA GLY A 49 -15.11 -13.48 -11.90
C GLY A 49 -15.32 -11.99 -12.16
N LEU A 50 -14.59 -11.08 -11.53
CA LEU A 50 -14.67 -9.65 -11.88
C LEU A 50 -14.30 -9.41 -13.36
N ILE A 51 -13.42 -10.21 -13.89
CA ILE A 51 -13.20 -10.39 -15.32
C ILE A 51 -13.79 -11.77 -15.68
N PRO A 52 -14.71 -11.85 -16.67
CA PRO A 52 -15.14 -10.79 -17.60
C PRO A 52 -16.39 -10.00 -17.16
N HIS A 53 -17.03 -10.30 -16.03
CA HIS A 53 -18.40 -9.84 -15.74
C HIS A 53 -18.53 -8.33 -15.47
N PHE A 54 -17.54 -7.67 -14.86
CA PHE A 54 -17.62 -6.25 -14.46
C PHE A 54 -16.60 -5.34 -15.12
N VAL A 55 -15.46 -5.88 -15.58
CA VAL A 55 -14.44 -5.07 -16.24
C VAL A 55 -14.81 -4.92 -17.71
N ARG A 56 -14.99 -3.66 -18.16
CA ARG A 56 -15.28 -3.34 -19.56
C ARG A 56 -14.00 -3.30 -20.40
N ASP A 57 -14.16 -3.38 -21.72
CA ASP A 57 -13.06 -3.29 -22.71
C ASP A 57 -11.95 -4.33 -22.47
N VAL A 58 -12.36 -5.54 -22.07
CA VAL A 58 -11.50 -6.68 -21.86
C VAL A 58 -11.93 -7.84 -22.76
N SER A 59 -10.97 -8.45 -23.43
CA SER A 59 -11.14 -9.76 -24.09
C SER A 59 -10.35 -10.81 -23.37
N VAL A 60 -10.97 -11.98 -23.19
CA VAL A 60 -10.36 -13.16 -22.56
C VAL A 60 -10.47 -14.31 -23.56
N ASP A 61 -9.35 -14.85 -23.99
CA ASP A 61 -9.25 -16.08 -24.76
C ASP A 61 -8.77 -17.21 -23.85
N GLY A 62 -9.18 -18.44 -24.09
CA GLY A 62 -8.91 -19.58 -23.24
C GLY A 62 -10.00 -19.82 -22.20
N THR A 63 -9.77 -20.71 -21.25
CA THR A 63 -10.80 -21.12 -20.28
C THR A 63 -10.26 -21.00 -18.86
N ILE A 64 -11.10 -20.49 -17.96
CA ILE A 64 -10.84 -20.45 -16.53
C ILE A 64 -11.94 -21.23 -15.82
N THR A 65 -11.58 -22.25 -15.04
CA THR A 65 -12.54 -22.99 -14.25
C THR A 65 -12.23 -22.87 -12.75
N VAL A 66 -13.29 -22.75 -11.97
CA VAL A 66 -13.27 -22.74 -10.50
C VAL A 66 -14.21 -23.83 -10.02
N CYS A 67 -13.71 -24.74 -9.20
CA CYS A 67 -14.45 -25.93 -8.75
C CYS A 67 -15.12 -26.70 -9.90
N GLY A 68 -14.42 -26.79 -11.04
CA GLY A 68 -14.90 -27.52 -12.24
C GLY A 68 -15.93 -26.77 -13.11
N LYS A 69 -16.30 -25.54 -12.74
CA LYS A 69 -17.26 -24.71 -13.51
C LYS A 69 -16.51 -23.59 -14.22
N ASN A 70 -16.93 -23.25 -15.47
CA ASN A 70 -16.36 -22.16 -16.24
C ASN A 70 -16.79 -20.81 -15.65
N VAL A 71 -15.81 -19.98 -15.25
CA VAL A 71 -16.06 -18.67 -14.62
C VAL A 71 -16.85 -17.72 -15.51
N ALA A 72 -16.62 -17.74 -16.82
CA ALA A 72 -17.33 -16.88 -17.77
C ALA A 72 -18.83 -17.21 -17.90
N GLU A 73 -19.24 -18.43 -17.55
CA GLU A 73 -20.62 -18.93 -17.65
C GLU A 73 -21.36 -18.88 -16.32
N MET A 74 -20.61 -18.76 -15.19
CA MET A 74 -21.20 -18.72 -13.86
C MET A 74 -21.78 -17.34 -13.55
N PRO A 75 -22.99 -17.25 -12.98
CA PRO A 75 -23.48 -15.99 -12.44
C PRO A 75 -22.63 -15.58 -11.22
N MET A 76 -22.46 -14.26 -11.03
CA MET A 76 -21.56 -13.72 -9.99
C MET A 76 -21.90 -14.17 -8.56
N TYR A 77 -23.16 -14.39 -8.24
CA TYR A 77 -23.54 -14.86 -6.90
C TYR A 77 -23.04 -16.28 -6.62
N GLU A 78 -22.98 -17.18 -7.63
CA GLU A 78 -22.40 -18.51 -7.48
C GLU A 78 -20.87 -18.45 -7.31
N ILE A 79 -20.20 -17.56 -8.07
CA ILE A 79 -18.76 -17.34 -7.90
C ILE A 79 -18.47 -16.82 -6.48
N ALA A 80 -19.24 -15.83 -6.00
CA ALA A 80 -19.09 -15.25 -4.67
C ALA A 80 -19.37 -16.23 -3.51
N GLU A 81 -20.09 -17.33 -3.76
CA GLU A 81 -20.23 -18.43 -2.81
C GLU A 81 -18.97 -19.27 -2.68
N LEU A 82 -18.27 -19.49 -3.78
CA LEU A 82 -17.07 -20.34 -3.85
C LEU A 82 -15.80 -19.57 -3.53
N VAL A 83 -15.72 -18.31 -3.97
CA VAL A 83 -14.52 -17.47 -3.93
C VAL A 83 -14.75 -16.24 -3.08
N GLY A 84 -14.08 -16.17 -1.94
CA GLY A 84 -14.05 -14.98 -1.10
C GLY A 84 -12.85 -14.10 -1.45
N SER A 85 -13.08 -12.82 -1.74
CA SER A 85 -12.06 -11.88 -2.17
C SER A 85 -11.77 -10.81 -1.14
N VAL A 86 -10.48 -10.54 -0.91
CA VAL A 86 -10.00 -9.39 -0.12
C VAL A 86 -9.19 -8.50 -1.04
N PHE A 87 -9.67 -7.27 -1.25
CA PHE A 87 -9.05 -6.30 -2.17
C PHE A 87 -7.94 -5.50 -1.50
N GLN A 88 -7.05 -4.95 -2.34
CA GLN A 88 -5.94 -4.08 -1.92
C GLN A 88 -6.42 -2.87 -1.08
N ASN A 89 -7.53 -2.24 -1.49
CA ASN A 89 -8.15 -1.17 -0.73
C ASN A 89 -9.41 -1.67 -0.01
N PRO A 90 -9.38 -1.94 1.29
CA PRO A 90 -10.53 -2.45 2.02
C PRO A 90 -11.72 -1.48 2.04
N ARG A 91 -11.49 -0.16 1.87
CA ARG A 91 -12.57 0.84 1.89
C ARG A 91 -13.56 0.68 0.74
N THR A 92 -13.13 0.12 -0.38
CA THR A 92 -14.00 -0.13 -1.54
C THR A 92 -14.88 -1.35 -1.38
N GLN A 93 -14.69 -2.10 -0.28
CA GLN A 93 -15.37 -3.37 -0.03
C GLN A 93 -16.50 -3.23 0.99
N PHE A 94 -16.55 -2.13 1.77
CA PHE A 94 -17.53 -1.96 2.86
C PHE A 94 -18.84 -1.35 2.38
N PHE A 95 -19.94 -1.94 2.87
CA PHE A 95 -21.32 -1.52 2.64
C PHE A 95 -21.97 -0.94 3.89
N TYR A 96 -21.56 -1.41 5.08
CA TYR A 96 -22.12 -0.98 6.35
C TYR A 96 -21.15 -0.09 7.15
N THR A 97 -21.73 0.72 8.02
CA THR A 97 -20.97 1.55 8.97
C THR A 97 -20.60 0.80 10.25
N ASN A 98 -21.30 -0.28 10.56
CA ASN A 98 -21.08 -1.12 11.73
C ASN A 98 -20.35 -2.42 11.35
N SER A 99 -19.34 -2.80 12.11
CA SER A 99 -18.50 -3.97 11.83
C SER A 99 -19.24 -5.31 11.90
N ASN A 100 -20.18 -5.47 12.82
CA ASN A 100 -20.97 -6.71 12.92
C ASN A 100 -21.91 -6.84 11.73
N ALA A 101 -22.57 -5.74 11.32
CA ALA A 101 -23.40 -5.70 10.12
C ALA A 101 -22.56 -5.97 8.85
N GLU A 102 -21.35 -5.43 8.78
CA GLU A 102 -20.44 -5.69 7.67
C GLU A 102 -20.05 -7.19 7.58
N MET A 103 -19.76 -7.83 8.72
CA MET A 103 -19.48 -9.28 8.73
C MET A 103 -20.72 -10.12 8.40
N ALA A 104 -21.94 -9.62 8.67
CA ALA A 104 -23.20 -10.30 8.36
C ALA A 104 -23.57 -10.21 6.87
N PHE A 105 -23.17 -9.14 6.19
CA PHE A 105 -23.64 -8.74 4.86
C PHE A 105 -23.65 -9.89 3.83
N GLY A 106 -22.54 -10.61 3.71
CA GLY A 106 -22.44 -11.71 2.74
C GLY A 106 -23.38 -12.89 3.06
N LEU A 107 -23.63 -13.17 4.34
CA LEU A 107 -24.53 -14.23 4.79
C LEU A 107 -26.00 -13.81 4.65
N GLU A 108 -26.30 -12.54 4.91
CA GLU A 108 -27.65 -11.97 4.71
C GLU A 108 -28.07 -12.03 3.24
N ASN A 109 -27.15 -11.67 2.31
CA ASN A 109 -27.40 -11.74 0.88
C ASN A 109 -27.63 -13.19 0.35
N ARG A 110 -27.15 -14.19 1.11
CA ARG A 110 -27.42 -15.61 0.83
C ARG A 110 -28.73 -16.10 1.46
N GLY A 111 -29.48 -15.25 2.15
CA GLY A 111 -30.71 -15.63 2.85
C GLY A 111 -30.50 -16.59 4.02
N VAL A 112 -29.31 -16.55 4.66
CA VAL A 112 -28.99 -17.40 5.80
C VAL A 112 -29.81 -16.95 7.02
N GLU A 113 -30.27 -17.91 7.83
CA GLU A 113 -31.06 -17.66 9.02
C GLU A 113 -30.36 -16.74 10.03
N PRO A 114 -31.04 -15.71 10.59
CA PRO A 114 -30.43 -14.70 11.47
C PRO A 114 -29.73 -15.28 12.71
N GLU A 115 -30.24 -16.40 13.26
CA GLU A 115 -29.63 -17.06 14.42
C GLU A 115 -28.26 -17.68 14.04
N TYR A 116 -28.19 -18.32 12.88
CA TYR A 116 -26.95 -18.84 12.35
C TYR A 116 -25.94 -17.72 12.08
N ILE A 117 -26.37 -16.60 11.47
CA ILE A 117 -25.52 -15.43 11.21
C ILE A 117 -24.88 -14.93 12.51
N ARG A 118 -25.68 -14.69 13.56
CA ARG A 118 -25.18 -14.25 14.88
C ARG A 118 -24.12 -15.21 15.45
N LYS A 119 -24.41 -16.52 15.41
CA LYS A 119 -23.48 -17.54 15.88
C LYS A 119 -22.18 -17.54 15.04
N ARG A 120 -22.30 -17.41 13.71
CA ARG A 120 -21.16 -17.40 12.81
C ARG A 120 -20.27 -16.18 13.02
N ILE A 121 -20.83 -14.98 13.19
CA ILE A 121 -20.09 -13.76 13.51
C ILE A 121 -19.32 -13.93 14.83
N LYS A 122 -20.01 -14.40 15.88
CA LYS A 122 -19.36 -14.64 17.17
C LYS A 122 -18.20 -15.62 17.07
N ASN A 123 -18.37 -16.72 16.32
CA ASN A 123 -17.30 -17.66 16.06
C ASN A 123 -16.15 -17.01 15.26
N THR A 124 -16.46 -16.21 14.25
CA THR A 124 -15.47 -15.48 13.45
C THR A 124 -14.63 -14.54 14.34
N ILE A 125 -15.27 -13.78 15.21
CA ILE A 125 -14.60 -12.88 16.15
C ILE A 125 -13.63 -13.66 17.04
N ASN A 126 -14.07 -14.76 17.63
CA ASN A 126 -13.24 -15.59 18.50
C ASN A 126 -12.11 -16.30 17.75
N GLU A 127 -12.40 -16.92 16.58
CA GLU A 127 -11.41 -17.66 15.79
C GLU A 127 -10.30 -16.76 15.22
N LEU A 128 -10.64 -15.50 14.94
CA LEU A 128 -9.71 -14.51 14.42
C LEU A 128 -9.11 -13.60 15.50
N ASP A 129 -9.49 -13.74 16.78
CA ASP A 129 -9.03 -12.89 17.90
C ASP A 129 -9.20 -11.39 17.58
N ILE A 130 -10.45 -11.00 17.26
CA ILE A 130 -10.80 -9.64 16.81
C ILE A 130 -11.91 -8.98 17.65
N GLU A 131 -12.04 -9.34 18.91
CA GLU A 131 -13.08 -8.80 19.82
C GLU A 131 -13.04 -7.27 19.86
N LYS A 132 -11.85 -6.67 19.67
CA LYS A 132 -11.68 -5.21 19.62
C LYS A 132 -12.40 -4.55 18.44
N LEU A 133 -12.79 -5.32 17.43
CA LEU A 133 -13.54 -4.83 16.27
C LEU A 133 -15.05 -5.01 16.42
N GLU A 134 -15.51 -5.73 17.45
CA GLU A 134 -16.92 -6.00 17.66
C GLU A 134 -17.71 -4.70 17.88
N ASP A 135 -18.83 -4.58 17.18
CA ASP A 135 -19.80 -3.47 17.26
C ASP A 135 -19.19 -2.07 17.13
N ARG A 136 -18.21 -1.91 16.26
CA ARG A 136 -17.52 -0.64 16.03
C ARG A 136 -17.95 0.05 14.74
N ASP A 137 -17.84 1.37 14.76
CA ASP A 137 -17.97 2.21 13.56
C ASP A 137 -16.75 2.01 12.64
N VAL A 138 -17.00 1.51 11.43
CA VAL A 138 -15.99 1.24 10.39
C VAL A 138 -15.20 2.49 10.01
N PHE A 139 -15.84 3.67 9.98
CA PHE A 139 -15.16 4.91 9.65
C PHE A 139 -14.14 5.34 10.71
N SER A 140 -14.34 4.94 11.95
CA SER A 140 -13.43 5.23 13.06
C SER A 140 -12.20 4.32 13.11
N MET A 141 -12.19 3.23 12.31
CA MET A 141 -11.13 2.24 12.29
C MET A 141 -9.87 2.72 11.57
N SER A 142 -8.71 2.27 12.05
CA SER A 142 -7.44 2.40 11.34
C SER A 142 -7.40 1.56 10.05
N GLY A 143 -6.45 1.83 9.14
CA GLY A 143 -6.28 1.04 7.92
C GLY A 143 -6.08 -0.45 8.19
N GLY A 144 -5.27 -0.80 9.19
CA GLY A 144 -5.05 -2.20 9.58
C GLY A 144 -6.30 -2.87 10.17
N GLU A 145 -7.09 -2.15 10.98
CA GLU A 145 -8.37 -2.67 11.50
C GLU A 145 -9.38 -2.87 10.37
N LYS A 146 -9.42 -1.97 9.39
CA LYS A 146 -10.26 -2.12 8.19
C LYS A 146 -9.87 -3.33 7.37
N GLN A 147 -8.57 -3.53 7.14
CA GLN A 147 -8.11 -4.72 6.41
C GLN A 147 -8.49 -6.01 7.13
N LEU A 148 -8.34 -6.03 8.45
CA LEU A 148 -8.72 -7.17 9.27
C LEU A 148 -10.24 -7.40 9.27
N LEU A 149 -11.05 -6.34 9.27
CA LEU A 149 -12.51 -6.44 9.13
C LEU A 149 -12.90 -6.98 7.74
N ALA A 150 -12.31 -6.47 6.65
CA ALA A 150 -12.56 -6.98 5.30
C ALA A 150 -12.23 -8.47 5.19
N PHE A 151 -11.11 -8.89 5.79
CA PHE A 151 -10.78 -10.31 5.88
C PHE A 151 -11.81 -11.10 6.71
N ALA A 152 -12.25 -10.55 7.87
CA ALA A 152 -13.23 -11.20 8.75
C ALA A 152 -14.61 -11.35 8.08
N SER A 153 -15.03 -10.36 7.29
CA SER A 153 -16.29 -10.42 6.53
C SER A 153 -16.26 -11.56 5.50
N VAL A 154 -15.15 -11.70 4.79
CA VAL A 154 -14.94 -12.81 3.85
C VAL A 154 -14.86 -14.15 4.60
N TYR A 155 -14.13 -14.20 5.72
CA TYR A 155 -14.00 -15.40 6.53
C TYR A 155 -15.35 -15.86 7.14
N ALA A 156 -16.23 -14.93 7.51
CA ALA A 156 -17.57 -15.26 7.99
C ALA A 156 -18.40 -16.02 6.95
N MET A 157 -18.23 -15.73 5.67
CA MET A 157 -18.90 -16.44 4.56
C MET A 157 -18.41 -17.88 4.38
N ASN A 158 -17.21 -18.22 4.88
CA ASN A 158 -16.57 -19.54 4.80
C ASN A 158 -16.45 -20.06 3.35
N PRO A 159 -15.86 -19.31 2.41
CA PRO A 159 -15.70 -19.74 1.03
C PRO A 159 -14.71 -20.91 0.93
N GLN A 160 -14.77 -21.66 -0.17
CA GLN A 160 -13.78 -22.74 -0.45
C GLN A 160 -12.41 -22.18 -0.83
N ILE A 161 -12.43 -21.03 -1.53
CA ILE A 161 -11.24 -20.39 -2.08
C ILE A 161 -11.15 -18.96 -1.54
N TYR A 162 -9.99 -18.57 -1.03
CA TYR A 162 -9.65 -17.21 -0.64
C TYR A 162 -8.72 -16.60 -1.66
N VAL A 163 -9.09 -15.43 -2.21
CA VAL A 163 -8.26 -14.65 -3.12
C VAL A 163 -7.94 -13.32 -2.48
N LEU A 164 -6.67 -13.04 -2.24
CA LEU A 164 -6.21 -11.81 -1.62
C LEU A 164 -5.29 -11.05 -2.59
N ASP A 165 -5.63 -9.79 -2.88
CA ASP A 165 -4.84 -8.92 -3.74
C ASP A 165 -4.15 -7.84 -2.91
N GLU A 166 -2.83 -7.94 -2.77
CA GLU A 166 -1.94 -7.06 -1.99
C GLU A 166 -2.50 -6.70 -0.60
N PRO A 167 -2.89 -7.68 0.22
CA PRO A 167 -3.57 -7.42 1.49
C PRO A 167 -2.70 -6.71 2.53
N SER A 168 -1.38 -6.64 2.32
CA SER A 168 -0.45 -5.98 3.24
C SER A 168 -0.09 -4.53 2.87
N ALA A 169 -0.59 -3.99 1.76
CA ALA A 169 -0.16 -2.71 1.21
C ALA A 169 -0.19 -1.53 2.22
N ASN A 170 -1.20 -1.49 3.10
CA ASN A 170 -1.43 -0.40 4.07
C ASN A 170 -1.22 -0.84 5.52
N LEU A 171 -0.55 -1.99 5.75
CA LEU A 171 -0.37 -2.55 7.09
C LEU A 171 0.99 -2.19 7.68
N ASP A 172 0.99 -1.85 8.97
CA ASP A 172 2.22 -1.86 9.77
C ASP A 172 2.63 -3.30 10.09
N ILE A 173 3.84 -3.47 10.63
CA ILE A 173 4.39 -4.80 10.92
C ILE A 173 3.50 -5.58 11.89
N ALA A 174 2.94 -4.93 12.91
CA ALA A 174 2.08 -5.60 13.87
C ALA A 174 0.76 -6.07 13.25
N ALA A 175 0.20 -5.29 12.32
CA ALA A 175 -1.00 -5.67 11.57
C ALA A 175 -0.70 -6.80 10.57
N MET A 176 0.48 -6.79 9.93
CA MET A 176 0.93 -7.89 9.05
C MET A 176 1.14 -9.19 9.84
N GLU A 177 1.71 -9.13 11.03
CA GLU A 177 1.84 -10.29 11.92
C GLU A 177 0.48 -10.88 12.27
N LYS A 178 -0.47 -10.02 12.64
CA LYS A 178 -1.86 -10.46 12.89
C LYS A 178 -2.49 -11.12 11.66
N LEU A 179 -2.38 -10.51 10.48
CA LEU A 179 -2.90 -11.10 9.25
C LEU A 179 -2.22 -12.45 8.97
N SER A 180 -0.91 -12.53 9.20
CA SER A 180 -0.12 -13.78 9.10
C SER A 180 -0.68 -14.90 9.97
N GLU A 181 -1.07 -14.62 11.22
CA GLU A 181 -1.70 -15.62 12.09
C GLU A 181 -3.06 -16.09 11.55
N ARG A 182 -3.83 -15.20 10.90
CA ARG A 182 -5.12 -15.57 10.29
C ARG A 182 -4.92 -16.45 9.06
N MET A 183 -3.83 -16.26 8.30
CA MET A 183 -3.49 -17.17 7.20
C MET A 183 -3.24 -18.60 7.70
N LYS A 184 -2.63 -18.76 8.88
CA LYS A 184 -2.49 -20.10 9.49
C LYS A 184 -3.84 -20.77 9.76
N VAL A 185 -4.83 -19.99 10.19
CA VAL A 185 -6.16 -20.53 10.50
C VAL A 185 -6.82 -21.09 9.23
N ILE A 186 -6.80 -20.31 8.12
CA ILE A 186 -7.39 -20.77 6.85
C ILE A 186 -6.64 -21.99 6.30
N LYS A 187 -5.30 -21.96 6.30
CA LYS A 187 -4.49 -23.09 5.83
C LYS A 187 -4.77 -24.36 6.61
N LYS A 188 -4.85 -24.27 7.97
CA LYS A 188 -5.18 -25.43 8.82
C LYS A 188 -6.57 -26.02 8.56
N LYS A 189 -7.52 -25.21 8.10
CA LYS A 189 -8.87 -25.66 7.72
C LYS A 189 -8.93 -26.29 6.34
N GLY A 190 -7.83 -26.32 5.59
CA GLY A 190 -7.74 -26.92 4.27
C GLY A 190 -8.37 -26.12 3.15
N HIS A 191 -8.57 -24.81 3.34
CA HIS A 191 -9.05 -23.94 2.27
C HIS A 191 -7.96 -23.67 1.24
N THR A 192 -8.36 -23.50 -0.02
CA THR A 192 -7.48 -23.04 -1.10
C THR A 192 -7.25 -21.53 -0.93
N VAL A 193 -6.01 -21.09 -1.04
CA VAL A 193 -5.63 -19.68 -0.87
C VAL A 193 -4.76 -19.22 -2.01
N VAL A 194 -5.13 -18.11 -2.65
CA VAL A 194 -4.33 -17.44 -3.67
C VAL A 194 -4.06 -16.01 -3.21
N VAL A 195 -2.78 -15.66 -3.05
CA VAL A 195 -2.37 -14.33 -2.63
C VAL A 195 -1.46 -13.71 -3.68
N ALA A 196 -1.85 -12.56 -4.22
CA ALA A 196 -0.96 -11.72 -5.01
C ALA A 196 -0.30 -10.70 -4.05
N GLU A 197 1.06 -10.67 -4.01
CA GLU A 197 1.74 -9.86 -3.01
C GLU A 197 3.13 -9.39 -3.47
N HIS A 198 3.52 -8.18 -3.02
CA HIS A 198 4.86 -7.63 -3.18
C HIS A 198 5.73 -7.79 -1.94
N ARG A 199 5.15 -7.64 -0.74
CA ARG A 199 5.84 -7.83 0.54
C ARG A 199 5.87 -9.30 0.92
N LEU A 200 6.89 -10.02 0.50
CA LEU A 200 6.92 -11.49 0.58
C LEU A 200 7.25 -12.03 1.99
N ALA A 201 7.96 -11.27 2.80
CA ALA A 201 8.53 -11.70 4.08
C ALA A 201 7.49 -12.24 5.09
N TRP A 202 6.27 -11.73 5.10
CA TRP A 202 5.23 -12.13 6.04
C TRP A 202 4.45 -13.37 5.60
N ILE A 203 4.36 -13.64 4.29
CA ILE A 203 3.43 -14.61 3.70
C ILE A 203 4.12 -15.84 3.11
N GLN A 204 5.34 -15.70 2.57
CA GLN A 204 6.02 -16.78 1.82
C GLN A 204 6.15 -18.11 2.61
N LYS A 205 6.23 -18.03 3.93
CA LYS A 205 6.33 -19.21 4.81
C LYS A 205 5.09 -20.11 4.82
N PHE A 206 3.94 -19.61 4.34
CA PHE A 206 2.69 -20.35 4.25
C PHE A 206 2.46 -20.95 2.88
N ALA A 207 3.12 -20.43 1.85
CA ALA A 207 2.93 -20.85 0.48
C ALA A 207 3.47 -22.28 0.29
N ASP A 208 2.67 -23.13 -0.32
CA ASP A 208 3.09 -24.45 -0.81
C ASP A 208 3.82 -24.28 -2.14
N ARG A 209 3.34 -23.34 -2.97
CA ARG A 209 3.90 -23.00 -4.27
C ARG A 209 3.92 -21.50 -4.46
N ILE A 210 5.00 -20.99 -5.08
CA ILE A 210 5.18 -19.60 -5.43
C ILE A 210 5.27 -19.46 -6.94
N ILE A 211 4.42 -18.62 -7.52
CA ILE A 211 4.34 -18.34 -8.95
C ILE A 211 4.97 -16.98 -9.21
N TYR A 212 6.09 -16.98 -9.94
CA TYR A 212 6.72 -15.76 -10.38
C TYR A 212 6.20 -15.37 -11.75
N MET A 213 5.61 -14.17 -11.82
CA MET A 213 5.08 -13.59 -13.04
C MET A 213 5.98 -12.48 -13.57
N LYS A 214 6.16 -12.45 -14.88
CA LYS A 214 6.88 -11.40 -15.59
C LYS A 214 6.19 -11.10 -16.93
N GLU A 215 5.97 -9.83 -17.22
CA GLU A 215 5.42 -9.36 -18.51
C GLU A 215 4.16 -10.13 -18.98
N GLY A 216 3.25 -10.40 -18.04
CA GLY A 216 1.99 -11.08 -18.34
C GLY A 216 2.10 -12.61 -18.49
N ARG A 217 3.21 -13.22 -18.13
CA ARG A 217 3.44 -14.68 -18.23
C ARG A 217 3.85 -15.27 -16.88
N ILE A 218 3.60 -16.54 -16.70
CA ILE A 218 4.24 -17.34 -15.64
C ILE A 218 5.64 -17.66 -16.14
N GLU A 219 6.64 -17.05 -15.52
CA GLU A 219 8.04 -17.24 -15.90
C GLU A 219 8.66 -18.44 -15.18
N GLN A 220 8.28 -18.63 -13.91
CA GLN A 220 8.79 -19.71 -13.09
C GLN A 220 7.86 -20.04 -11.93
N GLU A 221 7.78 -21.32 -11.58
CA GLU A 221 7.14 -21.81 -10.38
C GLU A 221 8.19 -22.35 -9.41
N PHE A 222 7.98 -22.16 -8.11
CA PHE A 222 8.88 -22.59 -7.06
C PHE A 222 8.08 -23.31 -5.96
N THR A 223 8.67 -24.30 -5.36
CA THR A 223 8.32 -24.75 -4.03
C THR A 223 8.77 -23.72 -2.99
N SER A 224 8.21 -23.76 -1.78
CA SER A 224 8.64 -22.86 -0.69
C SER A 224 10.15 -22.94 -0.41
N ASP A 225 10.73 -24.13 -0.48
CA ASP A 225 12.15 -24.34 -0.16
C ASP A 225 13.07 -23.85 -1.28
N GLU A 226 12.72 -24.07 -2.55
CA GLU A 226 13.44 -23.52 -3.70
C GLU A 226 13.44 -21.98 -3.67
N PHE A 227 12.28 -21.40 -3.33
CA PHE A 227 12.17 -19.94 -3.25
C PHE A 227 13.01 -19.34 -2.12
N LYS A 228 13.06 -19.99 -0.95
CA LYS A 228 13.93 -19.60 0.17
C LYS A 228 15.42 -19.73 -0.17
N ALA A 229 15.77 -20.69 -1.01
CA ALA A 229 17.15 -20.94 -1.45
C ALA A 229 17.65 -19.90 -2.47
N LEU A 230 16.76 -19.07 -3.06
CA LEU A 230 17.15 -18.00 -3.97
C LEU A 230 18.08 -17.00 -3.27
N SER A 231 19.22 -16.71 -3.90
CA SER A 231 20.12 -15.65 -3.41
C SER A 231 19.46 -14.28 -3.48
N ASP A 232 19.88 -13.36 -2.61
CA ASP A 232 19.41 -11.97 -2.62
C ASP A 232 19.63 -11.30 -3.99
N LEU A 233 20.77 -11.58 -4.62
CA LEU A 233 21.07 -11.06 -5.95
C LEU A 233 20.03 -11.51 -6.98
N LYS A 234 19.73 -12.81 -7.00
CA LYS A 234 18.75 -13.39 -7.94
C LYS A 234 17.36 -12.80 -7.72
N ARG A 235 16.89 -12.69 -6.44
CA ARG A 235 15.62 -12.06 -6.13
C ARG A 235 15.52 -10.61 -6.59
N LYS A 236 16.58 -9.83 -6.35
CA LYS A 236 16.66 -8.43 -6.80
C LYS A 236 16.63 -8.31 -8.34
N GLN A 237 17.29 -9.22 -9.05
CA GLN A 237 17.21 -9.30 -10.52
C GLN A 237 15.79 -9.63 -11.01
N MET A 238 15.03 -10.42 -10.24
CA MET A 238 13.63 -10.73 -10.49
C MET A 238 12.68 -9.58 -10.08
N GLY A 239 13.18 -8.48 -9.55
CA GLY A 239 12.36 -7.36 -9.08
C GLY A 239 11.58 -7.65 -7.80
N LEU A 240 12.00 -8.67 -7.03
CA LEU A 240 11.31 -9.12 -5.82
C LEU A 240 11.87 -8.48 -4.54
N ARG A 241 10.98 -8.15 -3.63
CA ARG A 241 11.27 -7.64 -2.29
C ARG A 241 11.90 -8.72 -1.41
N SER A 242 12.45 -8.31 -0.26
CA SER A 242 13.00 -9.23 0.75
C SER A 242 11.98 -10.27 1.20
N ILE A 243 12.44 -11.50 1.37
CA ILE A 243 11.66 -12.61 1.95
C ILE A 243 11.93 -12.80 3.44
N VAL A 244 12.87 -12.05 3.98
CA VAL A 244 13.21 -12.04 5.41
C VAL A 244 12.68 -10.74 6.01
N PRO A 245 12.01 -10.78 7.18
CA PRO A 245 11.61 -9.56 7.86
C PRO A 245 12.83 -8.69 8.17
N GLU A 246 12.81 -7.47 7.65
CA GLU A 246 13.88 -6.51 7.88
C GLU A 246 13.78 -5.92 9.28
N GLN A 247 14.94 -5.66 9.89
CA GLN A 247 15.06 -4.85 11.10
C GLN A 247 15.69 -3.51 10.75
N ILE A 248 15.43 -2.48 11.56
CA ILE A 248 16.04 -1.17 11.34
C ILE A 248 17.53 -1.28 11.70
N GLN A 249 18.39 -0.95 10.73
CA GLN A 249 19.86 -1.04 10.84
C GLN A 249 20.51 0.34 10.97
N ILE A 250 19.77 1.42 10.72
CA ILE A 250 20.27 2.80 10.82
C ILE A 250 20.08 3.35 12.24
N PRO A 251 20.90 4.34 12.67
CA PRO A 251 20.84 4.87 14.02
C PRO A 251 19.56 5.68 14.28
N GLU A 252 19.02 5.56 15.48
CA GLU A 252 17.96 6.42 15.99
C GLU A 252 18.51 7.78 16.43
N ILE A 253 17.79 8.85 16.12
CA ILE A 253 18.18 10.20 16.54
C ILE A 253 17.89 10.35 18.03
N THR A 254 18.92 10.66 18.81
CA THR A 254 18.84 10.79 20.28
C THR A 254 19.03 12.23 20.80
N GLY A 255 19.21 13.19 19.91
CA GLY A 255 19.44 14.59 20.32
C GLY A 255 19.46 15.59 19.17
N ASN A 256 19.61 16.87 19.51
CA ASN A 256 19.77 17.96 18.54
C ASN A 256 21.25 18.15 18.20
N SER A 257 21.52 18.42 16.91
CA SER A 257 22.86 18.81 16.43
C SER A 257 22.94 20.31 16.34
N GLU A 258 24.04 20.91 16.77
CA GLU A 258 24.29 22.35 16.71
C GLU A 258 24.32 22.88 15.27
N ASP A 259 24.79 22.08 14.32
CA ASP A 259 24.85 22.44 12.88
C ASP A 259 23.55 22.15 12.12
N ALA A 260 22.42 21.95 12.79
CA ALA A 260 21.18 21.62 12.13
C ALA A 260 20.49 22.84 11.51
N VAL A 261 20.07 22.69 10.27
CA VAL A 261 19.27 23.72 9.55
C VAL A 261 17.82 23.70 10.00
N LEU A 262 17.25 22.49 10.24
CA LEU A 262 15.93 22.31 10.82
C LEU A 262 16.10 21.76 12.25
N GLN A 263 15.42 22.37 13.20
CA GLN A 263 15.34 21.89 14.59
C GLN A 263 13.88 21.84 15.02
N ILE A 264 13.47 20.71 15.52
CA ILE A 264 12.17 20.47 16.14
C ILE A 264 12.46 20.20 17.63
N CYS A 265 11.92 21.03 18.53
CA CYS A 265 12.21 20.97 19.94
C CYS A 265 10.94 20.69 20.73
N ASN A 266 10.89 19.54 21.41
CA ASN A 266 9.82 19.13 22.33
C ASN A 266 8.41 19.28 21.76
N LEU A 267 8.24 18.99 20.46
CA LEU A 267 6.95 19.14 19.79
C LEU A 267 5.93 18.16 20.38
N SER A 268 4.76 18.69 20.73
CA SER A 268 3.67 17.91 21.33
C SER A 268 2.35 18.30 20.69
N CYS A 269 1.47 17.32 20.47
CA CYS A 269 0.16 17.56 19.86
C CYS A 269 -0.95 16.84 20.61
N LYS A 270 -2.11 17.53 20.69
CA LYS A 270 -3.33 17.04 21.32
C LYS A 270 -4.50 17.19 20.34
N ARG A 271 -5.33 16.19 20.23
CA ARG A 271 -6.58 16.26 19.47
C ARG A 271 -7.76 15.99 20.40
N LYS A 272 -8.72 16.93 20.47
CA LYS A 272 -9.77 16.95 21.49
C LYS A 272 -9.14 16.89 22.90
N LYS A 273 -9.42 15.85 23.68
CA LYS A 273 -8.88 15.63 25.04
C LYS A 273 -7.69 14.66 25.09
N GLN A 274 -7.34 13.99 23.99
CA GLN A 274 -6.29 12.94 23.94
C GLN A 274 -4.97 13.51 23.43
N MET A 275 -3.87 13.19 24.14
CA MET A 275 -2.52 13.41 23.63
C MET A 275 -2.24 12.43 22.50
N ILE A 276 -1.73 12.95 21.39
CA ILE A 276 -1.37 12.13 20.23
C ILE A 276 0.12 11.78 20.28
N PHE A 277 0.95 12.77 20.53
CA PHE A 277 2.39 12.57 20.78
C PHE A 277 2.93 13.67 21.71
N GLN A 278 4.07 13.39 22.37
CA GLN A 278 4.68 14.30 23.32
C GLN A 278 6.19 14.37 23.11
N ASN A 279 6.74 15.58 23.30
CA ASN A 279 8.16 15.86 23.43
C ASN A 279 9.04 15.28 22.30
N ILE A 280 8.53 15.30 21.05
CA ILE A 280 9.32 14.86 19.92
C ILE A 280 10.35 15.94 19.58
N SER A 281 11.61 15.54 19.55
CA SER A 281 12.72 16.38 19.13
C SER A 281 13.47 15.74 17.98
N LEU A 282 13.83 16.55 16.99
CA LEU A 282 14.48 16.10 15.76
C LEU A 282 15.32 17.25 15.19
N SER A 283 16.50 16.93 14.72
CA SER A 283 17.36 17.88 14.00
C SER A 283 17.78 17.32 12.64
N ALA A 284 17.83 18.20 11.63
CA ALA A 284 18.22 17.84 10.29
C ALA A 284 19.16 18.87 9.67
N ARG A 285 20.13 18.41 8.88
CA ARG A 285 21.02 19.20 8.03
C ARG A 285 20.46 19.25 6.60
N ALA A 286 20.91 20.22 5.82
CA ALA A 286 20.61 20.26 4.40
C ALA A 286 21.08 18.97 3.70
N GLY A 287 20.21 18.33 2.95
CA GLY A 287 20.48 17.05 2.29
C GLY A 287 20.31 15.82 3.19
N ASP A 288 19.71 15.95 4.38
CA ASP A 288 19.39 14.77 5.20
C ASP A 288 18.10 14.08 4.70
N ILE A 289 18.12 12.75 4.73
CA ILE A 289 16.93 11.91 4.58
C ILE A 289 16.69 11.21 5.91
N ILE A 290 15.59 11.54 6.58
CA ILE A 290 15.26 11.09 7.93
C ILE A 290 13.99 10.25 7.91
N GLY A 291 14.08 9.04 8.46
CA GLY A 291 12.94 8.16 8.62
C GLY A 291 12.10 8.48 9.85
N ILE A 292 10.78 8.36 9.73
CA ILE A 292 9.84 8.36 10.85
C ILE A 292 9.11 7.03 10.85
N THR A 293 9.23 6.29 11.94
CA THR A 293 8.52 5.03 12.13
C THR A 293 7.66 5.05 13.40
N GLY A 294 6.82 4.05 13.59
CA GLY A 294 5.92 3.94 14.75
C GLY A 294 4.62 3.22 14.37
N LYS A 295 3.91 2.65 15.32
CA LYS A 295 2.66 1.92 15.09
C LYS A 295 1.62 2.75 14.34
N ASN A 296 0.67 2.10 13.67
CA ASN A 296 -0.50 2.78 13.14
C ASN A 296 -1.28 3.45 14.29
N GLY A 297 -1.71 4.71 14.05
CA GLY A 297 -2.33 5.51 15.12
C GLY A 297 -1.37 6.21 16.08
N ALA A 298 -0.05 5.99 16.01
CA ALA A 298 0.93 6.66 16.89
C ALA A 298 1.07 8.17 16.63
N GLY A 299 0.38 8.72 15.64
CA GLY A 299 0.39 10.15 15.37
C GLY A 299 1.37 10.62 14.29
N LYS A 300 1.93 9.73 13.47
CA LYS A 300 2.88 10.07 12.40
C LYS A 300 2.32 11.13 11.44
N SER A 301 1.14 10.91 10.85
CA SER A 301 0.50 11.88 9.95
C SER A 301 0.10 13.17 10.69
N THR A 302 -0.25 13.09 11.99
CA THR A 302 -0.49 14.27 12.83
C THR A 302 0.80 15.08 13.01
N PHE A 303 1.93 14.43 13.20
CA PHE A 303 3.24 15.07 13.28
C PHE A 303 3.58 15.76 11.95
N CYS A 304 3.41 15.09 10.81
CA CYS A 304 3.61 15.68 9.49
C CYS A 304 2.72 16.92 9.27
N ASN A 305 1.43 16.85 9.64
CA ASN A 305 0.51 17.98 9.55
C ASN A 305 0.94 19.15 10.45
N CYS A 306 1.52 18.89 11.62
CA CYS A 306 2.13 19.93 12.46
C CYS A 306 3.34 20.58 11.77
N LEU A 307 4.20 19.79 11.11
CA LEU A 307 5.35 20.31 10.36
C LEU A 307 4.90 21.19 9.19
N CYS A 308 3.92 20.75 8.42
CA CYS A 308 3.37 21.50 7.28
C CYS A 308 2.58 22.75 7.70
N GLY A 309 2.32 22.98 8.99
CA GLY A 309 1.51 24.11 9.46
C GLY A 309 0.00 23.91 9.26
N LEU A 310 -0.45 22.70 8.90
CA LEU A 310 -1.86 22.34 8.74
C LEU A 310 -2.53 22.09 10.09
N LEU A 311 -1.75 21.79 11.11
CA LEU A 311 -2.22 21.56 12.48
C LEU A 311 -1.34 22.33 13.48
N LYS A 312 -2.00 23.00 14.44
CA LYS A 312 -1.30 23.73 15.50
C LYS A 312 -0.85 22.76 16.60
N PRO A 313 0.46 22.66 16.89
CA PRO A 313 0.95 21.89 18.02
C PRO A 313 0.51 22.48 19.35
N LYS A 314 0.41 21.65 20.39
CA LYS A 314 0.11 22.08 21.77
C LYS A 314 1.31 22.79 22.40
N GLY A 315 2.52 22.36 22.06
CA GLY A 315 3.76 22.89 22.62
C GLY A 315 4.96 22.50 21.77
N GLY A 316 6.11 23.05 22.10
CA GLY A 316 7.34 22.89 21.37
C GLY A 316 7.53 23.96 20.28
N GLU A 317 8.65 23.85 19.60
CA GLU A 317 9.08 24.84 18.59
C GLU A 317 9.65 24.13 17.37
N ILE A 318 9.47 24.77 16.21
CA ILE A 318 10.07 24.39 14.93
C ILE A 318 10.89 25.58 14.46
N LEU A 319 12.20 25.37 14.34
CA LEU A 319 13.14 26.40 13.90
C LEU A 319 13.76 25.97 12.55
N TYR A 320 13.94 26.93 11.69
CA TYR A 320 14.69 26.77 10.45
C TYR A 320 15.74 27.89 10.36
N GLN A 321 17.02 27.48 10.20
CA GLN A 321 18.16 28.40 10.26
C GLN A 321 18.15 29.27 11.54
N GLY A 322 17.84 28.66 12.68
CA GLY A 322 17.78 29.34 13.98
C GLY A 322 16.55 30.22 14.20
N LYS A 323 15.67 30.40 13.19
CA LYS A 323 14.46 31.22 13.30
C LYS A 323 13.23 30.37 13.54
N LYS A 324 12.42 30.73 14.55
CA LYS A 324 11.13 30.06 14.82
C LYS A 324 10.15 30.28 13.69
N LEU A 325 9.56 29.20 13.20
CA LEU A 325 8.60 29.21 12.10
C LEU A 325 7.16 29.40 12.61
N SER A 326 6.45 30.39 12.05
CA SER A 326 4.99 30.48 12.18
C SER A 326 4.28 29.40 11.35
N GLU A 327 2.97 29.18 11.58
CA GLU A 327 2.16 28.25 10.78
C GLU A 327 2.24 28.57 9.28
N LYS A 328 2.05 29.86 8.91
CA LYS A 328 2.15 30.32 7.52
C LYS A 328 3.55 30.13 6.91
N ALA A 329 4.61 30.33 7.71
CA ALA A 329 5.98 30.09 7.24
C ALA A 329 6.23 28.58 6.98
N ARG A 330 5.68 27.70 7.83
CA ARG A 330 5.76 26.25 7.64
C ARG A 330 5.04 25.80 6.38
N THR A 331 3.82 26.27 6.13
CA THR A 331 3.07 25.96 4.90
C THR A 331 3.83 26.37 3.64
N LYS A 332 4.59 27.46 3.67
CA LYS A 332 5.43 27.87 2.54
C LYS A 332 6.67 26.99 2.38
N LEU A 333 7.30 26.58 3.48
CA LEU A 333 8.59 25.90 3.49
C LEU A 333 8.50 24.39 3.28
N PHE A 334 7.45 23.76 3.81
CA PHE A 334 7.23 22.30 3.72
C PHE A 334 6.34 21.95 2.55
N GLY A 335 6.72 20.90 1.81
CA GLY A 335 5.89 20.17 0.86
C GLY A 335 5.60 18.79 1.38
N MET A 336 4.41 18.27 1.14
CA MET A 336 4.01 16.92 1.54
C MET A 336 3.52 16.12 0.33
N VAL A 337 4.07 14.95 0.14
CA VAL A 337 3.60 13.94 -0.79
C VAL A 337 2.82 12.91 0.03
N MET A 338 1.51 12.87 -0.18
CA MET A 338 0.59 12.02 0.57
C MET A 338 0.67 10.57 0.10
N GLN A 339 0.29 9.63 0.96
CA GLN A 339 0.17 8.22 0.63
C GLN A 339 -0.80 7.99 -0.56
N GLU A 340 -1.99 8.59 -0.51
CA GLU A 340 -2.95 8.59 -1.62
C GLU A 340 -2.76 9.88 -2.45
N VAL A 341 -1.80 9.86 -3.38
CA VAL A 341 -1.42 11.02 -4.20
C VAL A 341 -2.59 11.59 -5.01
N ASN A 342 -3.57 10.76 -5.35
CA ASN A 342 -4.79 11.20 -6.06
C ASN A 342 -5.55 12.33 -5.34
N HIS A 343 -5.41 12.43 -4.02
CA HIS A 343 -6.03 13.49 -3.24
C HIS A 343 -5.30 14.84 -3.30
N GLN A 344 -4.16 14.89 -3.99
CA GLN A 344 -3.35 16.09 -4.17
C GLN A 344 -3.41 16.67 -5.58
N LEU A 345 -3.92 15.88 -6.55
CA LEU A 345 -3.92 16.24 -7.96
C LEU A 345 -5.32 16.69 -8.36
N PHE A 346 -5.45 17.95 -8.75
CA PHE A 346 -6.74 18.62 -8.97
C PHE A 346 -6.91 19.20 -10.37
N SER A 347 -5.80 19.40 -11.11
CA SER A 347 -5.84 20.01 -12.44
C SER A 347 -6.26 19.02 -13.52
N ASP A 348 -6.61 19.59 -14.66
CA ASP A 348 -6.98 18.89 -15.90
C ASP A 348 -5.77 18.39 -16.68
N SER A 349 -4.57 18.91 -16.40
CA SER A 349 -3.33 18.44 -17.03
C SER A 349 -2.13 18.43 -16.06
N VAL A 350 -1.14 17.61 -16.39
CA VAL A 350 0.15 17.52 -15.65
C VAL A 350 0.86 18.88 -15.62
N LYS A 351 0.86 19.62 -16.73
CA LYS A 351 1.42 20.96 -16.84
C LYS A 351 0.72 21.91 -15.87
N ASN A 352 -0.61 21.92 -15.87
CA ASN A 352 -1.41 22.80 -15.02
C ASN A 352 -1.26 22.46 -13.53
N GLU A 353 -0.99 21.20 -13.16
CA GLU A 353 -0.62 20.84 -11.77
C GLU A 353 0.66 21.55 -11.31
N CYS A 354 1.65 21.69 -12.18
CA CYS A 354 2.87 22.44 -11.87
C CYS A 354 2.59 23.94 -11.77
N MET A 355 1.76 24.49 -12.66
CA MET A 355 1.36 25.90 -12.62
C MET A 355 0.59 26.28 -11.34
N LEU A 356 -0.25 25.40 -10.82
CA LEU A 356 -0.94 25.61 -9.53
C LEU A 356 0.04 25.80 -8.36
N ALA A 357 1.20 25.17 -8.43
CA ALA A 357 2.21 25.27 -7.37
C ALA A 357 3.01 26.58 -7.44
N ASN A 358 3.18 27.14 -8.64
CA ASN A 358 3.82 28.43 -8.88
C ASN A 358 3.23 29.10 -10.15
N GLU A 359 2.32 30.05 -9.96
CA GLU A 359 1.63 30.75 -11.03
C GLU A 359 2.58 31.64 -11.87
N GLU A 360 3.74 32.00 -11.33
CA GLU A 360 4.75 32.83 -12.01
C GLU A 360 5.77 31.97 -12.81
N ALA A 361 5.69 30.64 -12.72
CA ALA A 361 6.62 29.76 -13.44
C ALA A 361 6.45 29.88 -14.95
N SER A 362 7.56 30.02 -15.65
CA SER A 362 7.58 30.01 -17.12
C SER A 362 7.29 28.61 -17.68
N GLU A 363 6.79 28.56 -18.91
CA GLU A 363 6.60 27.26 -19.60
C GLU A 363 7.90 26.47 -19.74
N GLN A 364 9.03 27.14 -19.88
CA GLN A 364 10.32 26.51 -19.97
C GLN A 364 10.73 25.85 -18.64
N GLU A 365 10.55 26.53 -17.50
CA GLU A 365 10.84 25.96 -16.17
C GLU A 365 9.97 24.72 -15.88
N ILE A 366 8.69 24.78 -16.24
CA ILE A 366 7.78 23.63 -16.10
C ILE A 366 8.27 22.48 -16.96
N ARG A 367 8.63 22.73 -18.23
CA ARG A 367 9.10 21.71 -19.15
C ARG A 367 10.38 21.04 -18.64
N GLU A 368 11.39 21.83 -18.25
CA GLU A 368 12.65 21.31 -17.69
C GLU A 368 12.41 20.48 -16.43
N LEU A 369 11.47 20.88 -15.58
CA LEU A 369 11.10 20.12 -14.40
C LEU A 369 10.41 18.80 -14.77
N LEU A 370 9.47 18.81 -15.71
CA LEU A 370 8.78 17.60 -16.17
C LEU A 370 9.74 16.63 -16.84
N GLU A 371 10.69 17.11 -17.63
CA GLU A 371 11.76 16.31 -18.24
C GLU A 371 12.62 15.65 -17.17
N LYS A 372 13.05 16.40 -16.15
CA LYS A 372 13.83 15.88 -15.01
C LYS A 372 13.14 14.72 -14.28
N PHE A 373 11.81 14.69 -14.27
CA PHE A 373 10.99 13.67 -13.60
C PHE A 373 10.39 12.63 -14.57
N ASP A 374 10.84 12.58 -15.83
CA ASP A 374 10.32 11.69 -16.89
C ASP A 374 8.78 11.82 -17.06
N LEU A 375 8.28 13.05 -17.11
CA LEU A 375 6.84 13.37 -17.24
C LEU A 375 6.55 14.31 -18.42
N GLU A 376 7.54 14.73 -19.21
CA GLU A 376 7.37 15.69 -20.31
C GLU A 376 6.34 15.21 -21.34
N GLU A 377 6.39 13.93 -21.74
CA GLU A 377 5.46 13.33 -22.71
C GLU A 377 3.99 13.32 -22.24
N TYR A 378 3.78 13.47 -20.92
CA TYR A 378 2.45 13.50 -20.31
C TYR A 378 1.95 14.91 -19.98
N ALA A 379 2.68 15.98 -20.37
CA ALA A 379 2.40 17.37 -19.98
C ALA A 379 0.93 17.78 -20.16
N GLU A 380 0.34 17.43 -21.30
CA GLU A 380 -1.04 17.76 -21.66
C GLU A 380 -2.08 16.68 -21.23
N TYR A 381 -1.64 15.58 -20.59
CA TYR A 381 -2.55 14.54 -20.17
C TYR A 381 -3.13 14.83 -18.78
N HIS A 382 -4.36 14.35 -18.57
CA HIS A 382 -5.00 14.42 -17.26
C HIS A 382 -4.22 13.55 -16.23
N PRO A 383 -3.92 14.05 -15.01
CA PRO A 383 -3.12 13.32 -14.01
C PRO A 383 -3.62 11.92 -13.67
N MET A 384 -4.93 11.68 -13.78
CA MET A 384 -5.52 10.37 -13.49
C MET A 384 -5.18 9.27 -14.52
N ILE A 385 -4.67 9.63 -15.70
CA ILE A 385 -4.19 8.67 -16.72
C ILE A 385 -2.82 8.10 -16.34
N LEU A 386 -2.05 8.84 -15.54
CA LEU A 386 -0.72 8.46 -15.10
C LEU A 386 -0.75 7.18 -14.25
N SER A 387 0.31 6.40 -14.31
CA SER A 387 0.56 5.30 -13.36
C SER A 387 0.76 5.84 -11.93
N GLY A 388 0.64 4.99 -10.92
CA GLY A 388 0.88 5.38 -9.53
C GLY A 388 2.24 6.04 -9.30
N GLY A 389 3.31 5.48 -9.88
CA GLY A 389 4.65 6.05 -9.79
C GLY A 389 4.80 7.39 -10.51
N GLN A 390 4.15 7.57 -11.68
CA GLN A 390 4.12 8.84 -12.39
C GLN A 390 3.37 9.91 -11.60
N ARG A 391 2.20 9.59 -11.01
CA ARG A 391 1.48 10.51 -10.11
C ARG A 391 2.31 10.93 -8.91
N GLN A 392 3.06 10.01 -8.32
CA GLN A 392 3.96 10.33 -7.22
C GLN A 392 5.07 11.29 -7.65
N ARG A 393 5.69 11.08 -8.82
CA ARG A 393 6.67 12.03 -9.38
C ARG A 393 6.05 13.39 -9.65
N LEU A 394 4.81 13.44 -10.15
CA LEU A 394 4.08 14.71 -10.36
C LEU A 394 3.86 15.48 -9.05
N ALA A 395 3.44 14.80 -7.97
CA ALA A 395 3.29 15.44 -6.67
C ALA A 395 4.62 16.00 -6.12
N ILE A 396 5.74 15.35 -6.44
CA ILE A 396 7.08 15.87 -6.13
C ILE A 396 7.40 17.08 -7.00
N CYS A 397 7.07 17.06 -8.30
CA CYS A 397 7.21 18.22 -9.18
C CYS A 397 6.47 19.43 -8.63
N GLN A 398 5.22 19.27 -8.16
CA GLN A 398 4.46 20.33 -7.49
C GLN A 398 5.22 20.90 -6.28
N ALA A 399 5.76 20.03 -5.42
CA ALA A 399 6.47 20.49 -4.23
C ALA A 399 7.77 21.23 -4.59
N VAL A 400 8.49 20.78 -5.61
CA VAL A 400 9.72 21.43 -6.11
C VAL A 400 9.38 22.75 -6.79
N MET A 401 8.38 22.80 -7.67
CA MET A 401 7.91 24.01 -8.35
C MET A 401 7.43 25.08 -7.36
N GLY A 402 6.78 24.65 -6.27
CA GLY A 402 6.35 25.55 -5.18
C GLY A 402 7.48 25.97 -4.25
N GLU A 403 8.76 25.81 -4.64
CA GLU A 403 9.98 26.23 -3.92
C GLU A 403 10.09 25.69 -2.49
N LYS A 404 9.48 24.53 -2.22
CA LYS A 404 9.59 23.90 -0.91
C LYS A 404 11.04 23.48 -0.65
N LYS A 405 11.50 23.66 0.58
CA LYS A 405 12.88 23.28 0.99
C LYS A 405 12.90 22.01 1.83
N LEU A 406 11.75 21.65 2.39
CA LEU A 406 11.58 20.43 3.20
C LEU A 406 10.44 19.61 2.59
N LEU A 407 10.73 18.36 2.28
CA LEU A 407 9.78 17.44 1.65
C LEU A 407 9.43 16.32 2.64
N ILE A 408 8.14 16.10 2.81
CA ILE A 408 7.61 15.00 3.63
C ILE A 408 6.96 13.99 2.71
N PHE A 409 7.35 12.72 2.84
CA PHE A 409 6.76 11.59 2.11
C PHE A 409 6.03 10.69 3.10
N ASP A 410 4.73 10.52 2.92
CA ASP A 410 3.92 9.64 3.77
C ASP A 410 3.69 8.31 3.04
N GLU A 411 4.31 7.22 3.55
CA GLU A 411 4.28 5.85 3.02
C GLU A 411 4.60 5.75 1.50
N PRO A 412 5.73 6.29 1.03
CA PRO A 412 6.00 6.43 -0.41
C PRO A 412 6.23 5.11 -1.15
N THR A 413 6.38 3.99 -0.44
CA THR A 413 6.63 2.66 -1.03
C THR A 413 5.49 1.68 -0.78
N SER A 414 4.33 2.17 -0.30
CA SER A 414 3.16 1.32 -0.08
C SER A 414 2.69 0.68 -1.38
N GLY A 415 2.58 -0.66 -1.42
CA GLY A 415 2.17 -1.41 -2.62
C GLY A 415 3.19 -1.41 -3.77
N LEU A 416 4.44 -0.99 -3.55
CA LEU A 416 5.47 -1.01 -4.58
C LEU A 416 6.30 -2.29 -4.55
N ASP A 417 6.64 -2.78 -5.75
CA ASP A 417 7.66 -3.81 -5.95
C ASP A 417 9.09 -3.27 -5.69
N PHE A 418 10.08 -4.14 -5.80
CA PHE A 418 11.48 -3.78 -5.55
C PHE A 418 12.01 -2.74 -6.54
N ARG A 419 11.66 -2.84 -7.83
CA ARG A 419 12.15 -1.92 -8.87
C ARG A 419 11.62 -0.51 -8.66
N HIS A 420 10.32 -0.35 -8.42
CA HIS A 420 9.69 0.95 -8.15
C HIS A 420 10.16 1.53 -6.81
N MET A 421 10.35 0.70 -5.77
CA MET A 421 10.99 1.14 -4.53
C MET A 421 12.38 1.73 -4.76
N CYS A 422 13.22 1.09 -5.58
CA CYS A 422 14.54 1.62 -5.94
C CYS A 422 14.47 2.93 -6.74
N GLN A 423 13.45 3.12 -7.56
CA GLN A 423 13.24 4.40 -8.26
C GLN A 423 12.93 5.53 -7.26
N VAL A 424 12.07 5.28 -6.27
CA VAL A 424 11.76 6.25 -5.20
C VAL A 424 13.03 6.56 -4.38
N GLU A 425 13.82 5.53 -4.03
CA GLU A 425 15.10 5.69 -3.35
C GLU A 425 16.06 6.60 -4.14
N LYS A 426 16.22 6.34 -5.44
CA LYS A 426 17.08 7.13 -6.33
C LYS A 426 16.64 8.59 -6.39
N LEU A 427 15.35 8.81 -6.55
CA LEU A 427 14.76 10.16 -6.59
C LEU A 427 15.02 10.94 -5.29
N MET A 428 14.81 10.30 -4.13
CA MET A 428 15.10 10.95 -2.84
C MET A 428 16.59 11.28 -2.67
N LYS A 429 17.50 10.42 -3.16
CA LYS A 429 18.93 10.69 -3.14
C LYS A 429 19.28 11.89 -4.02
N GLN A 430 18.72 12.02 -5.21
CA GLN A 430 18.89 13.17 -6.09
C GLN A 430 18.44 14.48 -5.41
N LEU A 431 17.24 14.48 -4.81
CA LEU A 431 16.75 15.64 -4.04
C LEU A 431 17.63 15.96 -2.83
N SER A 432 18.18 14.94 -2.15
CA SER A 432 19.13 15.12 -1.04
C SER A 432 20.42 15.80 -1.50
N GLU A 433 20.95 15.44 -2.67
CA GLU A 433 22.12 16.08 -3.29
C GLU A 433 21.84 17.54 -3.62
N GLU A 434 20.62 17.88 -3.99
CA GLU A 434 20.12 19.24 -4.20
C GLU A 434 19.82 20.00 -2.88
N LYS A 435 20.23 19.42 -1.74
CA LYS A 435 20.09 20.02 -0.40
C LYS A 435 18.68 20.12 0.15
N TYR A 436 17.70 19.41 -0.42
CA TYR A 436 16.41 19.27 0.23
C TYR A 436 16.54 18.47 1.53
N ILE A 437 15.82 18.86 2.57
CA ILE A 437 15.65 18.06 3.76
C ILE A 437 14.43 17.16 3.53
N ILE A 438 14.62 15.85 3.64
CA ILE A 438 13.58 14.87 3.34
C ILE A 438 13.20 14.13 4.62
N ILE A 439 11.91 14.08 4.90
CA ILE A 439 11.33 13.31 5.99
C ILE A 439 10.45 12.22 5.37
N VAL A 440 10.73 10.97 5.73
CA VAL A 440 10.02 9.79 5.20
C VAL A 440 9.28 9.11 6.33
N VAL A 441 7.96 9.11 6.28
CA VAL A 441 7.13 8.29 7.17
C VAL A 441 6.94 6.93 6.53
N THR A 442 7.38 5.86 7.17
CA THR A 442 7.21 4.52 6.61
C THR A 442 7.28 3.39 7.63
N HIS A 443 6.60 2.29 7.31
CA HIS A 443 6.70 0.98 7.95
C HIS A 443 7.56 0.00 7.15
N ASP A 444 8.08 0.43 6.03
CA ASP A 444 8.91 -0.34 5.13
C ASP A 444 10.38 -0.25 5.56
N TYR A 445 10.81 -1.18 6.39
CA TYR A 445 12.18 -1.17 6.91
C TYR A 445 13.22 -1.49 5.85
N GLU A 446 12.87 -2.24 4.79
CA GLU A 446 13.76 -2.44 3.65
C GLU A 446 14.07 -1.10 2.97
N PHE A 447 13.03 -0.30 2.72
CA PHE A 447 13.20 1.04 2.17
C PHE A 447 13.89 2.00 3.14
N LEU A 448 13.52 1.97 4.41
CA LEU A 448 14.10 2.82 5.46
C LEU A 448 15.63 2.65 5.53
N ASN A 449 16.11 1.40 5.58
CA ASN A 449 17.53 1.08 5.66
C ASN A 449 18.32 1.51 4.42
N ARG A 450 17.68 1.58 3.25
CA ARG A 450 18.30 1.93 1.98
C ARG A 450 18.33 3.43 1.71
N ALA A 451 17.23 4.12 2.02
CA ALA A 451 17.04 5.52 1.68
C ALA A 451 17.46 6.47 2.80
N CYS A 452 17.22 6.13 4.07
CA CYS A 452 17.43 7.02 5.20
C CYS A 452 18.79 6.80 5.87
N LYS A 453 19.35 7.87 6.40
CA LYS A 453 20.61 7.81 7.20
C LYS A 453 20.37 7.64 8.69
N ARG A 454 19.23 8.14 9.17
CA ARG A 454 18.82 8.16 10.59
C ARG A 454 17.29 8.09 10.67
N TYR A 455 16.78 7.70 11.81
CA TYR A 455 15.33 7.69 12.02
C TYR A 455 14.94 8.16 13.42
N ILE A 456 13.65 8.48 13.59
CA ILE A 456 12.99 8.60 14.89
C ILE A 456 11.81 7.62 14.96
N ARG A 457 11.49 7.19 16.19
CA ARG A 457 10.31 6.38 16.45
C ARG A 457 9.29 7.20 17.22
N ILE A 458 8.09 7.35 16.66
CA ILE A 458 6.96 7.97 17.36
C ILE A 458 6.23 6.86 18.11
N ASN A 459 6.26 6.98 19.45
CA ASN A 459 5.54 6.10 20.35
C ASN A 459 4.35 6.89 20.92
N SER A 460 3.14 6.28 20.87
CA SER A 460 1.92 6.84 21.48
C SER A 460 1.89 6.57 22.97
#